data_243251dd8bd325bc5545377f06b9719e
#
_entry.id   243251dd8bd325bc5545377f06b9719e
#
_cell.length_a   1.000
_cell.length_b   1.000
_cell.length_c   1.000
_cell.angle_alpha   90.00
_cell.angle_beta   90.00
_cell.angle_gamma   90.00
#
_symmetry.space_group_name_H-M   'P 1'
#
loop_
_entity.id
_entity.type
_entity.pdbx_description
1 polymer ?
#
loop_
_entity_poly.entity_id
_entity_poly.type
_entity_poly.pdbx_seq_one_letter_code
_entity_poly.pdbx_strand_id
1 'polypeptide(L)'
;MGKFRFIILAVWLCVPAVAGAQNGNFEAMANASVMQNGLWSVNNNQAGLADLQRFAVGINYQNRFQLAETSTKSVAAALHTRTGNFALSFNRFGYSQYSENSFGLAYARQFGERVSAGLQFDYLNINQTSAYGNNGVFLFEVGLQAKPIDNMQIGVHVFNPTKAKMAEYEDERVNTSFRFGANYYFSQIVQLAAEVEKTIQTDLRCKVGLEYQIISNLYLRTGFRSKPNEFCFGAGYTYKGLTFDFAFSTHQYLPMSTQVSLKYSL
;
A
#
# COMPACT_ATOMS: atom_id res chain seq x y z
N MET A 1 7.98 42.30 33.49
CA MET A 1 6.81 41.52 33.07
C MET A 1 6.94 41.24 31.58
N GLY A 2 7.64 40.19 31.21
CA GLY A 2 7.87 39.77 29.82
C GLY A 2 6.81 38.81 29.38
N LYS A 3 6.05 39.16 28.33
CA LYS A 3 5.05 38.30 27.70
C LYS A 3 5.78 37.30 26.80
N PHE A 4 5.87 36.04 27.21
CA PHE A 4 6.22 34.93 26.34
C PHE A 4 5.09 34.74 25.30
N ARG A 5 5.36 35.14 24.08
CA ARG A 5 4.53 34.77 22.92
C ARG A 5 4.90 33.32 22.53
N PHE A 6 4.07 32.37 22.89
CA PHE A 6 4.08 31.03 22.27
C PHE A 6 3.72 31.21 20.80
N ILE A 7 4.70 31.09 19.93
CA ILE A 7 4.47 30.88 18.49
C ILE A 7 4.08 29.41 18.39
N ILE A 8 2.78 29.15 18.30
CA ILE A 8 2.26 27.85 17.87
C ILE A 8 2.60 27.77 16.38
N LEU A 9 3.70 27.09 16.09
CA LEU A 9 4.00 26.65 14.72
C LEU A 9 3.00 25.55 14.41
N ALA A 10 1.88 25.91 13.80
CA ALA A 10 0.95 24.96 13.20
C ALA A 10 1.70 24.33 12.02
N VAL A 11 2.42 23.25 12.30
CA VAL A 11 2.90 22.34 11.28
C VAL A 11 1.67 21.74 10.66
N TRP A 12 1.29 22.28 9.52
CA TRP A 12 0.36 21.62 8.60
C TRP A 12 1.03 20.34 8.12
N LEU A 13 0.95 19.30 8.94
CA LEU A 13 1.08 17.95 8.46
C LEU A 13 -0.18 17.71 7.60
N CYS A 14 -0.13 18.07 6.32
CA CYS A 14 -0.94 17.42 5.32
C CYS A 14 -0.53 15.94 5.36
N VAL A 15 -1.08 15.20 6.29
CA VAL A 15 -1.11 13.75 6.20
C VAL A 15 -2.01 13.49 4.99
N PRO A 16 -1.51 12.95 3.89
CA PRO A 16 -2.37 12.56 2.81
C PRO A 16 -3.34 11.55 3.41
N ALA A 17 -4.61 11.92 3.47
CA ALA A 17 -5.68 11.02 3.85
C ALA A 17 -5.45 9.72 3.09
N VAL A 18 -5.23 8.67 3.84
CA VAL A 18 -5.06 7.28 3.42
C VAL A 18 -4.74 7.11 1.94
N ALA A 19 -3.51 7.40 1.54
CA ALA A 19 -2.91 6.65 0.45
C ALA A 19 -2.89 5.22 0.97
N GLY A 20 -3.72 4.35 0.42
CA GLY A 20 -4.00 3.01 0.92
C GLY A 20 -2.77 2.37 1.54
N ALA A 21 -2.92 1.77 2.70
CA ALA A 21 -1.81 1.18 3.43
C ALA A 21 -1.07 0.22 2.49
N GLN A 22 0.04 0.69 1.92
CA GLN A 22 0.87 -0.08 1.00
C GLN A 22 1.66 -1.05 1.84
N ASN A 23 1.23 -2.29 1.89
CA ASN A 23 1.64 -3.27 2.89
C ASN A 23 2.46 -4.40 2.28
N GLY A 24 3.20 -5.07 3.15
CA GLY A 24 3.96 -6.26 2.83
C GLY A 24 5.38 -5.96 2.34
N ASN A 25 5.89 -6.78 1.45
CA ASN A 25 7.25 -6.71 0.92
C ASN A 25 7.52 -5.47 0.05
N PHE A 26 6.51 -4.68 -0.26
CA PHE A 26 6.63 -3.59 -1.23
C PHE A 26 7.31 -2.34 -0.67
N GLU A 27 7.29 -2.10 0.65
CA GLU A 27 8.01 -0.96 1.26
C GLU A 27 9.51 -1.01 0.94
N ALA A 28 10.12 -2.19 0.99
CA ALA A 28 11.53 -2.38 0.63
C ALA A 28 11.84 -2.02 -0.82
N MET A 29 10.84 -2.09 -1.70
CA MET A 29 10.90 -1.69 -3.11
C MET A 29 10.31 -0.28 -3.33
N ALA A 30 10.36 0.58 -2.30
CA ALA A 30 9.80 1.93 -2.31
C ALA A 30 8.31 2.00 -2.66
N ASN A 31 7.56 0.92 -2.41
CA ASN A 31 6.16 0.74 -2.80
C ASN A 31 5.91 0.88 -4.33
N ALA A 32 6.88 0.49 -5.16
CA ALA A 32 6.66 0.26 -6.58
C ALA A 32 5.90 -1.07 -6.76
N SER A 33 4.58 -1.04 -6.57
CA SER A 33 3.76 -2.23 -6.29
C SER A 33 2.53 -2.40 -7.17
N VAL A 34 2.20 -1.42 -8.01
CA VAL A 34 0.98 -1.45 -8.84
C VAL A 34 0.93 -2.65 -9.81
N MET A 35 2.07 -3.24 -10.11
CA MET A 35 2.24 -4.40 -10.98
C MET A 35 2.54 -5.69 -10.21
N GLN A 36 2.61 -5.66 -8.89
CA GLN A 36 2.97 -6.81 -8.06
C GLN A 36 1.76 -7.72 -7.77
N ASN A 37 2.03 -9.01 -7.57
CA ASN A 37 1.03 -10.02 -7.31
C ASN A 37 1.04 -10.50 -5.85
N GLY A 38 -0.02 -11.18 -5.44
CA GLY A 38 -0.14 -11.85 -4.15
C GLY A 38 -1.11 -11.20 -3.18
N LEU A 39 -1.11 -11.65 -1.92
CA LEU A 39 -2.08 -11.24 -0.90
C LEU A 39 -2.12 -9.72 -0.70
N TRP A 40 -0.94 -9.08 -0.60
CA TRP A 40 -0.83 -7.65 -0.30
C TRP A 40 -1.25 -6.74 -1.47
N SER A 41 -1.56 -7.33 -2.64
CA SER A 41 -2.19 -6.59 -3.74
C SER A 41 -3.57 -6.05 -3.37
N VAL A 42 -4.23 -6.61 -2.36
CA VAL A 42 -5.48 -6.07 -1.80
C VAL A 42 -5.38 -4.60 -1.38
N ASN A 43 -4.21 -4.17 -0.91
CA ASN A 43 -3.96 -2.79 -0.50
C ASN A 43 -3.17 -1.96 -1.54
N ASN A 44 -2.96 -2.50 -2.75
CA ASN A 44 -2.11 -1.86 -3.75
C ASN A 44 -2.75 -1.78 -5.15
N ASN A 45 -2.99 -2.93 -5.75
CA ASN A 45 -3.71 -3.07 -7.02
C ASN A 45 -4.38 -4.44 -7.00
N GLN A 46 -5.68 -4.44 -6.84
CA GLN A 46 -6.48 -5.65 -6.63
C GLN A 46 -6.37 -6.65 -7.78
N ALA A 47 -6.02 -6.19 -8.99
CA ALA A 47 -5.77 -7.07 -10.13
C ALA A 47 -4.69 -8.14 -9.84
N GLY A 48 -3.70 -7.80 -8.99
CA GLY A 48 -2.65 -8.73 -8.57
C GLY A 48 -3.13 -9.89 -7.68
N LEU A 49 -4.34 -9.80 -7.12
CA LEU A 49 -4.96 -10.92 -6.40
C LEU A 49 -5.33 -12.07 -7.36
N ALA A 50 -5.56 -11.78 -8.63
CA ALA A 50 -5.97 -12.79 -9.61
C ALA A 50 -4.94 -13.91 -9.80
N ASP A 51 -3.68 -13.65 -9.48
CA ASP A 51 -2.59 -14.64 -9.54
C ASP A 51 -2.56 -15.63 -8.36
N LEU A 52 -3.35 -15.37 -7.31
CA LEU A 52 -3.43 -16.28 -6.15
C LEU A 52 -4.14 -17.58 -6.55
N GLN A 53 -3.48 -18.71 -6.26
CA GLN A 53 -3.98 -20.05 -6.56
C GLN A 53 -4.56 -20.76 -5.33
N ARG A 54 -4.37 -20.21 -4.14
CA ARG A 54 -4.70 -20.82 -2.85
C ARG A 54 -5.15 -19.79 -1.86
N PHE A 55 -5.65 -20.25 -0.71
CA PHE A 55 -5.92 -19.39 0.44
C PHE A 55 -4.63 -18.73 0.94
N ALA A 56 -4.71 -17.45 1.25
CA ALA A 56 -3.61 -16.71 1.85
C ALA A 56 -4.13 -15.79 2.97
N VAL A 57 -3.36 -15.65 4.03
CA VAL A 57 -3.64 -14.73 5.15
C VAL A 57 -2.34 -14.05 5.57
N GLY A 58 -2.43 -12.82 6.05
CA GLY A 58 -1.25 -12.08 6.49
C GLY A 58 -1.56 -10.95 7.44
N ILE A 59 -0.53 -10.59 8.19
CA ILE A 59 -0.52 -9.44 9.09
C ILE A 59 0.67 -8.56 8.73
N ASN A 60 0.51 -7.26 8.91
CA ASN A 60 1.57 -6.28 8.68
C ASN A 60 1.53 -5.20 9.75
N TYR A 61 2.71 -4.77 10.17
CA TYR A 61 2.91 -3.65 11.07
C TYR A 61 3.94 -2.71 10.46
N GLN A 62 3.56 -1.46 10.31
CA GLN A 62 4.45 -0.38 9.88
C GLN A 62 4.50 0.70 10.97
N ASN A 63 5.70 1.10 11.35
CA ASN A 63 5.93 2.23 12.23
C ASN A 63 6.67 3.31 11.44
N ARG A 64 5.99 4.42 11.19
CA ARG A 64 6.59 5.57 10.48
C ARG A 64 7.30 6.46 11.49
N PHE A 65 8.53 6.86 11.14
CA PHE A 65 9.33 7.82 11.89
C PHE A 65 9.59 7.43 13.35
N GLN A 66 9.49 6.14 13.68
CA GLN A 66 9.61 5.60 15.04
C GLN A 66 8.62 6.22 16.06
N LEU A 67 7.50 6.73 15.56
CA LEU A 67 6.42 7.29 16.39
C LEU A 67 5.28 6.26 16.47
N ALA A 68 4.86 5.93 17.70
CA ALA A 68 3.76 4.97 17.90
C ALA A 68 2.44 5.49 17.29
N GLU A 69 2.26 6.80 17.31
CA GLU A 69 1.08 7.52 16.80
C GLU A 69 0.91 7.41 15.28
N THR A 70 2.02 7.18 14.57
CA THR A 70 2.01 7.03 13.10
C THR A 70 2.10 5.57 12.65
N SER A 71 1.77 4.65 13.54
CA SER A 71 1.79 3.23 13.21
C SER A 71 0.57 2.80 12.40
N THR A 72 0.79 1.88 11.46
CA THR A 72 -0.26 1.20 10.70
C THR A 72 -0.24 -0.29 10.99
N LYS A 73 -1.39 -0.85 11.32
CA LYS A 73 -1.61 -2.29 11.53
C LYS A 73 -2.55 -2.78 10.44
N SER A 74 -2.19 -3.86 9.78
CA SER A 74 -3.00 -4.40 8.70
C SER A 74 -3.17 -5.89 8.82
N VAL A 75 -4.34 -6.36 8.44
CA VAL A 75 -4.67 -7.78 8.30
C VAL A 75 -5.32 -7.98 6.95
N ALA A 76 -4.96 -9.04 6.26
CA ALA A 76 -5.59 -9.40 4.99
C ALA A 76 -5.79 -10.91 4.90
N ALA A 77 -6.86 -11.31 4.22
CA ALA A 77 -7.12 -12.70 3.86
C ALA A 77 -7.65 -12.76 2.44
N ALA A 78 -7.23 -13.74 1.66
CA ALA A 78 -7.69 -13.95 0.30
C ALA A 78 -8.05 -15.40 0.06
N LEU A 79 -9.12 -15.62 -0.72
CA LEU A 79 -9.66 -16.91 -1.07
C LEU A 79 -9.68 -17.07 -2.59
N HIS A 80 -9.04 -18.12 -3.08
CA HIS A 80 -9.13 -18.52 -4.47
C HIS A 80 -10.45 -19.25 -4.74
N THR A 81 -11.15 -18.88 -5.80
CA THR A 81 -12.35 -19.57 -6.29
C THR A 81 -12.27 -19.80 -7.80
N ARG A 82 -13.10 -20.70 -8.33
CA ARG A 82 -13.14 -20.99 -9.76
C ARG A 82 -13.52 -19.79 -10.64
N THR A 83 -14.23 -18.82 -10.09
CA THR A 83 -14.73 -17.64 -10.82
C THR A 83 -13.83 -16.42 -10.69
N GLY A 84 -12.90 -16.44 -9.73
CA GLY A 84 -11.99 -15.34 -9.40
C GLY A 84 -11.59 -15.40 -7.93
N ASN A 85 -10.85 -14.42 -7.47
CA ASN A 85 -10.32 -14.36 -6.12
C ASN A 85 -11.00 -13.26 -5.32
N PHE A 86 -11.42 -13.58 -4.10
CA PHE A 86 -11.95 -12.62 -3.14
C PHE A 86 -10.91 -12.33 -2.09
N ALA A 87 -10.87 -11.09 -1.60
CA ALA A 87 -10.03 -10.74 -0.48
C ALA A 87 -10.73 -9.76 0.47
N LEU A 88 -10.37 -9.87 1.74
CA LEU A 88 -10.76 -8.94 2.79
C LEU A 88 -9.50 -8.28 3.33
N SER A 89 -9.57 -6.99 3.60
CA SER A 89 -8.52 -6.25 4.27
C SER A 89 -9.07 -5.42 5.41
N PHE A 90 -8.27 -5.27 6.46
CA PHE A 90 -8.49 -4.33 7.53
C PHE A 90 -7.20 -3.60 7.81
N ASN A 91 -7.25 -2.27 7.80
CA ASN A 91 -6.12 -1.41 8.09
C ASN A 91 -6.51 -0.43 9.20
N ARG A 92 -5.64 -0.27 10.19
CA ARG A 92 -5.78 0.72 11.24
C ARG A 92 -4.52 1.56 11.34
N PHE A 93 -4.66 2.84 11.10
CA PHE A 93 -3.63 3.86 11.30
C PHE A 93 -3.94 4.69 12.54
N GLY A 94 -2.90 5.15 13.24
CA GLY A 94 -3.01 6.12 14.31
C GLY A 94 -3.05 5.53 15.72
N TYR A 95 -3.60 6.30 16.66
CA TYR A 95 -3.57 6.05 18.09
C TYR A 95 -4.94 6.29 18.76
N SER A 96 -5.00 6.36 20.09
CA SER A 96 -6.28 6.43 20.82
C SER A 96 -7.10 7.69 20.56
N GLN A 97 -6.43 8.85 20.30
CA GLN A 97 -7.11 10.13 20.08
C GLN A 97 -7.43 10.41 18.61
N TYR A 98 -6.70 9.77 17.68
CA TYR A 98 -6.95 9.84 16.25
C TYR A 98 -6.67 8.48 15.62
N SER A 99 -7.65 7.91 14.96
CA SER A 99 -7.46 6.67 14.21
C SER A 99 -8.29 6.64 12.93
N GLU A 100 -7.68 6.10 11.89
CA GLU A 100 -8.32 5.78 10.62
C GLU A 100 -8.42 4.27 10.50
N ASN A 101 -9.63 3.77 10.30
CA ASN A 101 -9.90 2.35 10.09
C ASN A 101 -10.48 2.15 8.70
N SER A 102 -9.87 1.28 7.90
CA SER A 102 -10.35 0.93 6.56
C SER A 102 -10.67 -0.56 6.50
N PHE A 103 -11.86 -0.88 6.01
CA PHE A 103 -12.32 -2.24 5.72
C PHE A 103 -12.52 -2.37 4.22
N GLY A 104 -11.78 -3.27 3.58
CA GLY A 104 -11.84 -3.50 2.15
C GLY A 104 -12.39 -4.87 1.79
N LEU A 105 -13.25 -4.92 0.78
CA LEU A 105 -13.71 -6.14 0.11
C LEU A 105 -13.31 -6.06 -1.36
N ALA A 106 -12.40 -6.93 -1.76
CA ALA A 106 -11.85 -6.98 -3.11
C ALA A 106 -12.31 -8.23 -3.87
N TYR A 107 -12.47 -8.08 -5.16
CA TYR A 107 -12.64 -9.15 -6.12
C TYR A 107 -11.69 -8.95 -7.29
N ALA A 108 -11.01 -10.01 -7.70
CA ALA A 108 -10.11 -9.99 -8.85
C ALA A 108 -10.30 -11.22 -9.73
N ARG A 109 -10.14 -11.03 -11.03
CA ARG A 109 -10.26 -12.09 -12.01
C ARG A 109 -9.22 -11.95 -13.11
N GLN A 110 -8.73 -13.08 -13.57
CA GLN A 110 -7.88 -13.17 -14.76
C GLN A 110 -8.75 -13.33 -16.00
N PHE A 111 -8.44 -12.58 -17.04
CA PHE A 111 -9.07 -12.62 -18.35
C PHE A 111 -8.06 -13.12 -19.39
N GLY A 112 -8.22 -14.37 -19.79
CA GLY A 112 -7.22 -15.07 -20.59
C GLY A 112 -5.92 -15.26 -19.80
N GLU A 113 -4.78 -15.36 -20.50
CA GLU A 113 -3.48 -15.66 -19.89
C GLU A 113 -2.69 -14.41 -19.48
N ARG A 114 -3.07 -13.24 -19.99
CA ARG A 114 -2.21 -12.05 -19.96
C ARG A 114 -2.82 -10.83 -19.28
N VAL A 115 -4.10 -10.83 -18.98
CA VAL A 115 -4.78 -9.64 -18.41
C VAL A 115 -5.52 -10.05 -17.15
N SER A 116 -5.42 -9.24 -16.12
CA SER A 116 -6.22 -9.34 -14.91
C SER A 116 -6.83 -8.00 -14.53
N ALA A 117 -8.00 -8.06 -13.89
CA ALA A 117 -8.69 -6.89 -13.37
C ALA A 117 -9.13 -7.14 -11.93
N GLY A 118 -9.22 -6.09 -11.16
CA GLY A 118 -9.70 -6.13 -9.78
C GLY A 118 -10.46 -4.88 -9.41
N LEU A 119 -11.41 -5.07 -8.51
CA LEU A 119 -12.25 -4.03 -7.93
C LEU A 119 -12.20 -4.16 -6.41
N GLN A 120 -12.32 -3.04 -5.71
CA GLN A 120 -12.45 -3.05 -4.26
C GLN A 120 -13.45 -1.99 -3.81
N PHE A 121 -14.21 -2.34 -2.79
CA PHE A 121 -15.04 -1.42 -2.01
C PHE A 121 -14.44 -1.31 -0.62
N ASP A 122 -14.22 -0.08 -0.18
CA ASP A 122 -13.69 0.20 1.14
C ASP A 122 -14.69 1.03 1.94
N TYR A 123 -14.75 0.74 3.23
CA TYR A 123 -15.37 1.61 4.22
C TYR A 123 -14.27 2.21 5.08
N LEU A 124 -14.03 3.51 4.89
CA LEU A 124 -13.09 4.29 5.68
C LEU A 124 -13.84 4.98 6.82
N ASN A 125 -13.39 4.77 8.04
CA ASN A 125 -13.92 5.40 9.24
C ASN A 125 -12.80 6.15 9.97
N ILE A 126 -13.01 7.44 10.22
CA ILE A 126 -12.09 8.30 10.95
C ILE A 126 -12.70 8.61 12.31
N ASN A 127 -11.98 8.25 13.38
CA ASN A 127 -12.33 8.50 14.75
C ASN A 127 -11.45 9.60 15.33
N GLN A 128 -12.05 10.67 15.83
CA GLN A 128 -11.37 11.76 16.52
C GLN A 128 -12.04 11.98 17.88
N THR A 129 -11.26 12.05 18.95
CA THR A 129 -11.78 12.24 20.32
C THR A 129 -12.31 13.66 20.59
N SER A 130 -12.11 14.60 19.67
CA SER A 130 -12.59 15.98 19.79
C SER A 130 -13.96 16.19 19.16
N ALA A 131 -14.49 17.43 19.20
CA ALA A 131 -15.83 17.84 18.76
C ALA A 131 -16.20 17.51 17.30
N TYR A 132 -15.29 16.96 16.51
CA TYR A 132 -15.50 16.62 15.10
C TYR A 132 -16.13 15.23 14.87
N GLY A 133 -16.26 14.40 15.90
CA GLY A 133 -17.02 13.15 15.85
C GLY A 133 -16.39 12.04 14.98
N ASN A 134 -17.25 11.10 14.62
CA ASN A 134 -16.95 9.92 13.81
C ASN A 134 -17.45 10.14 12.38
N ASN A 135 -16.58 10.09 11.40
CA ASN A 135 -16.94 10.21 9.99
C ASN A 135 -16.61 8.93 9.22
N GLY A 136 -17.56 8.45 8.44
CA GLY A 136 -17.38 7.26 7.61
C GLY A 136 -17.71 7.53 6.15
N VAL A 137 -16.93 6.96 5.25
CA VAL A 137 -17.10 7.13 3.81
C VAL A 137 -16.85 5.82 3.07
N PHE A 138 -17.66 5.56 2.03
CA PHE A 138 -17.43 4.47 1.10
C PHE A 138 -16.54 4.92 -0.06
N LEU A 139 -15.54 4.12 -0.37
CA LEU A 139 -14.58 4.35 -1.43
C LEU A 139 -14.63 3.20 -2.42
N PHE A 140 -14.16 3.47 -3.61
CA PHE A 140 -14.06 2.48 -4.67
C PHE A 140 -12.67 2.51 -5.29
N GLU A 141 -12.14 1.33 -5.63
CA GLU A 141 -10.84 1.18 -6.28
C GLU A 141 -10.96 0.28 -7.50
N VAL A 142 -10.16 0.58 -8.51
CA VAL A 142 -10.08 -0.19 -9.76
C VAL A 142 -8.62 -0.46 -10.08
N GLY A 143 -8.32 -1.72 -10.38
CA GLY A 143 -7.00 -2.15 -10.78
C GLY A 143 -7.02 -2.97 -12.06
N LEU A 144 -5.99 -2.78 -12.88
CA LEU A 144 -5.71 -3.57 -14.06
C LEU A 144 -4.24 -3.97 -14.08
N GLN A 145 -3.96 -5.17 -14.55
CA GLN A 145 -2.60 -5.63 -14.83
C GLN A 145 -2.59 -6.39 -16.16
N ALA A 146 -1.45 -6.30 -16.86
CA ALA A 146 -1.24 -7.07 -18.08
C ALA A 146 0.21 -7.55 -18.17
N LYS A 147 0.41 -8.69 -18.84
CA LYS A 147 1.71 -9.28 -19.19
C LYS A 147 1.91 -9.17 -20.70
N PRO A 148 2.41 -8.02 -21.23
CA PRO A 148 2.59 -7.84 -22.68
C PRO A 148 3.55 -8.87 -23.28
N ILE A 149 4.61 -9.19 -22.54
CA ILE A 149 5.57 -10.26 -22.81
C ILE A 149 5.83 -11.04 -21.51
N ASP A 150 6.41 -12.22 -21.61
CA ASP A 150 6.54 -13.14 -20.47
C ASP A 150 7.39 -12.62 -19.32
N ASN A 151 8.35 -11.75 -19.63
CA ASN A 151 9.27 -11.16 -18.66
C ASN A 151 8.89 -9.71 -18.25
N MET A 152 7.69 -9.23 -18.62
CA MET A 152 7.23 -7.88 -18.28
C MET A 152 5.80 -7.89 -17.78
N GLN A 153 5.55 -7.17 -16.70
CA GLN A 153 4.20 -6.95 -16.16
C GLN A 153 3.98 -5.45 -16.01
N ILE A 154 2.85 -4.96 -16.49
CA ILE A 154 2.41 -3.57 -16.33
C ILE A 154 1.17 -3.52 -15.45
N GLY A 155 1.00 -2.42 -14.72
CA GLY A 155 -0.15 -2.23 -13.85
C GLY A 155 -0.66 -0.80 -13.88
N VAL A 156 -1.98 -0.68 -13.74
CA VAL A 156 -2.69 0.59 -13.55
C VAL A 156 -3.62 0.45 -12.36
N HIS A 157 -3.68 1.45 -11.53
CA HIS A 157 -4.59 1.49 -10.39
C HIS A 157 -5.14 2.89 -10.18
N VAL A 158 -6.42 2.97 -9.85
CA VAL A 158 -7.11 4.21 -9.50
C VAL A 158 -7.78 4.02 -8.15
N PHE A 159 -7.36 4.83 -7.20
CA PHE A 159 -7.97 4.93 -5.87
C PHE A 159 -8.98 6.06 -5.85
N ASN A 160 -10.17 5.81 -5.34
CA ASN A 160 -11.27 6.77 -5.17
C ASN A 160 -11.59 7.60 -6.43
N PRO A 161 -11.93 6.99 -7.57
CA PRO A 161 -12.32 7.72 -8.78
C PRO A 161 -13.58 8.57 -8.59
N THR A 162 -14.41 8.23 -7.62
CA THR A 162 -15.68 8.91 -7.30
C THR A 162 -15.49 10.22 -6.55
N LYS A 163 -14.28 10.53 -6.06
CA LYS A 163 -13.96 11.70 -5.23
C LYS A 163 -14.92 11.81 -4.03
N ALA A 164 -15.11 10.70 -3.34
CA ALA A 164 -16.04 10.58 -2.23
C ALA A 164 -15.80 11.68 -1.17
N LYS A 165 -16.89 12.29 -0.68
CA LYS A 165 -16.85 13.32 0.35
C LYS A 165 -16.77 12.67 1.73
N MET A 166 -15.93 13.22 2.60
CA MET A 166 -15.73 12.74 3.97
C MET A 166 -16.67 13.42 4.96
N ALA A 167 -17.00 14.70 4.73
CA ALA A 167 -17.92 15.46 5.55
C ALA A 167 -18.80 16.36 4.67
N GLU A 168 -20.05 16.59 5.11
CA GLU A 168 -20.97 17.49 4.39
C GLU A 168 -20.59 18.97 4.56
N TYR A 169 -19.89 19.33 5.63
CA TYR A 169 -19.75 20.72 6.07
C TYR A 169 -18.58 21.49 5.44
N GLU A 170 -17.52 20.82 4.89
CA GLU A 170 -16.31 21.51 4.40
C GLU A 170 -15.87 21.07 3.00
N ASP A 171 -16.69 20.39 2.20
CA ASP A 171 -16.31 19.81 0.89
C ASP A 171 -14.97 18.98 0.94
N GLU A 172 -14.64 18.49 2.15
CA GLU A 172 -13.46 17.68 2.38
C GLU A 172 -13.61 16.34 1.69
N ARG A 173 -12.74 16.08 0.73
CA ARG A 173 -12.80 14.88 -0.11
C ARG A 173 -11.60 13.99 0.16
N VAL A 174 -11.84 12.70 0.12
CA VAL A 174 -10.76 11.72 0.08
C VAL A 174 -9.99 11.89 -1.23
N ASN A 175 -8.68 11.94 -1.14
CA ASN A 175 -7.80 12.13 -2.29
C ASN A 175 -7.99 11.02 -3.34
N THR A 176 -8.01 11.40 -4.61
CA THR A 176 -7.95 10.46 -5.73
C THR A 176 -6.50 10.30 -6.16
N SER A 177 -6.05 9.07 -6.33
CA SER A 177 -4.71 8.78 -6.84
C SER A 177 -4.75 7.88 -8.06
N PHE A 178 -3.82 8.14 -8.98
CA PHE A 178 -3.57 7.35 -10.18
C PHE A 178 -2.16 6.78 -10.11
N ARG A 179 -2.03 5.48 -10.35
CA ARG A 179 -0.76 4.78 -10.34
C ARG A 179 -0.60 4.01 -11.63
N PHE A 180 0.59 4.10 -12.21
CA PHE A 180 1.00 3.35 -13.39
C PHE A 180 2.42 2.85 -13.18
N GLY A 181 2.69 1.60 -13.54
CA GLY A 181 4.02 1.04 -13.38
C GLY A 181 4.26 -0.18 -14.25
N ALA A 182 5.53 -0.54 -14.33
CA ALA A 182 6.02 -1.72 -15.02
C ALA A 182 7.05 -2.45 -14.15
N ASN A 183 7.03 -3.76 -14.24
CA ASN A 183 8.01 -4.66 -13.66
C ASN A 183 8.67 -5.47 -14.79
N TYR A 184 9.99 -5.57 -14.76
CA TYR A 184 10.76 -6.33 -15.72
C TYR A 184 11.60 -7.38 -15.00
N TYR A 185 11.45 -8.62 -15.41
CA TYR A 185 12.22 -9.76 -14.91
C TYR A 185 13.42 -9.99 -15.82
N PHE A 186 14.61 -9.56 -15.38
CA PHE A 186 15.86 -9.82 -16.10
C PHE A 186 16.22 -11.31 -16.08
N SER A 187 15.85 -11.97 -15.02
CA SER A 187 15.98 -13.41 -14.83
C SER A 187 14.99 -13.88 -13.77
N GLN A 188 14.98 -15.17 -13.44
CA GLN A 188 14.15 -15.71 -12.35
C GLN A 188 14.54 -15.19 -10.95
N ILE A 189 15.73 -14.59 -10.82
CA ILE A 189 16.29 -14.12 -9.54
C ILE A 189 16.41 -12.60 -9.45
N VAL A 190 16.16 -11.84 -10.52
CA VAL A 190 16.29 -10.37 -10.54
C VAL A 190 15.10 -9.73 -11.22
N GLN A 191 14.41 -8.85 -10.49
CA GLN A 191 13.36 -8.01 -11.05
C GLN A 191 13.58 -6.54 -10.73
N LEU A 192 13.19 -5.68 -11.65
CA LEU A 192 13.18 -4.23 -11.52
C LEU A 192 11.75 -3.72 -11.70
N ALA A 193 11.28 -2.96 -10.73
CA ALA A 193 9.98 -2.32 -10.74
C ALA A 193 10.13 -0.81 -10.87
N ALA A 194 9.32 -0.17 -11.70
CA ALA A 194 9.23 1.28 -11.81
C ALA A 194 7.76 1.70 -11.79
N GLU A 195 7.43 2.72 -11.00
CA GLU A 195 6.06 3.20 -10.84
C GLU A 195 6.03 4.73 -10.77
N VAL A 196 4.99 5.30 -11.34
CA VAL A 196 4.62 6.71 -11.17
C VAL A 196 3.26 6.78 -10.48
N GLU A 197 3.16 7.69 -9.51
CA GLU A 197 1.95 7.95 -8.74
C GLU A 197 1.62 9.43 -8.79
N LYS A 198 0.37 9.76 -9.12
CA LYS A 198 -0.16 11.10 -9.09
C LYS A 198 -1.41 11.14 -8.23
N THR A 199 -1.36 11.83 -7.12
CA THR A 199 -2.53 12.23 -6.34
C THR A 199 -2.95 13.63 -6.77
N ILE A 200 -4.24 13.92 -6.83
CA ILE A 200 -4.75 15.18 -7.41
C ILE A 200 -4.12 16.41 -6.73
N GLN A 201 -3.91 16.35 -5.43
CA GLN A 201 -3.42 17.49 -4.62
C GLN A 201 -1.91 17.51 -4.41
N THR A 202 -1.17 16.47 -4.85
CA THR A 202 0.27 16.37 -4.60
C THR A 202 1.05 16.30 -5.91
N ASP A 203 2.35 16.50 -5.81
CA ASP A 203 3.27 16.33 -6.94
C ASP A 203 3.33 14.90 -7.43
N LEU A 204 3.76 14.74 -8.69
CA LEU A 204 4.08 13.44 -9.27
C LEU A 204 5.21 12.78 -8.46
N ARG A 205 5.00 11.55 -8.04
CA ARG A 205 5.96 10.74 -7.31
C ARG A 205 6.45 9.60 -8.21
N CYS A 206 7.76 9.44 -8.30
CA CYS A 206 8.40 8.32 -9.00
C CYS A 206 8.97 7.35 -7.98
N LYS A 207 8.84 6.06 -8.26
CA LYS A 207 9.29 4.96 -7.41
C LYS A 207 10.04 3.95 -8.28
N VAL A 208 11.16 3.45 -7.77
CA VAL A 208 11.94 2.38 -8.41
C VAL A 208 12.31 1.37 -7.34
N GLY A 209 12.17 0.10 -7.63
CA GLY A 209 12.50 -1.00 -6.74
C GLY A 209 13.25 -2.11 -7.46
N LEU A 210 14.22 -2.69 -6.79
CA LEU A 210 14.98 -3.84 -7.23
C LEU A 210 14.81 -4.98 -6.22
N GLU A 211 14.52 -6.17 -6.70
CA GLU A 211 14.55 -7.39 -5.90
C GLU A 211 15.57 -8.35 -6.48
N TYR A 212 16.35 -8.94 -5.58
CA TYR A 212 17.32 -9.97 -5.88
C TYR A 212 17.12 -11.18 -4.96
N GLN A 213 16.88 -12.33 -5.58
CA GLN A 213 16.74 -13.61 -4.89
C GLN A 213 18.13 -14.25 -4.75
N ILE A 214 18.71 -14.21 -3.54
CA ILE A 214 20.05 -14.77 -3.26
C ILE A 214 20.03 -16.29 -3.31
N ILE A 215 19.02 -16.88 -2.68
CA ILE A 215 18.74 -18.32 -2.67
C ILE A 215 17.22 -18.49 -2.80
N SER A 216 16.77 -19.70 -3.06
CA SER A 216 15.35 -20.01 -3.33
C SER A 216 14.36 -19.42 -2.32
N ASN A 217 14.78 -19.13 -1.11
CA ASN A 217 13.93 -18.70 -0.01
C ASN A 217 14.24 -17.31 0.53
N LEU A 218 15.35 -16.68 0.09
CA LEU A 218 15.83 -15.40 0.63
C LEU A 218 15.88 -14.34 -0.46
N TYR A 219 15.20 -13.24 -0.21
CA TYR A 219 15.10 -12.08 -1.11
C TYR A 219 15.71 -10.86 -0.45
N LEU A 220 16.55 -10.14 -1.17
CA LEU A 220 16.96 -8.78 -0.80
C LEU A 220 16.26 -7.79 -1.74
N ARG A 221 15.88 -6.67 -1.15
CA ARG A 221 15.17 -5.62 -1.85
C ARG A 221 15.75 -4.27 -1.53
N THR A 222 15.77 -3.40 -2.53
CA THR A 222 16.10 -2.00 -2.36
C THR A 222 15.21 -1.16 -3.26
N GLY A 223 15.02 0.09 -2.89
CA GLY A 223 14.21 1.00 -3.67
C GLY A 223 14.48 2.46 -3.37
N PHE A 224 13.99 3.30 -4.25
CA PHE A 224 14.03 4.74 -4.13
C PHE A 224 12.67 5.32 -4.51
N ARG A 225 12.18 6.27 -3.74
CA ARG A 225 11.01 7.09 -4.08
C ARG A 225 11.32 8.58 -3.94
N SER A 226 10.75 9.36 -4.86
CA SER A 226 10.88 10.81 -4.85
C SER A 226 9.74 11.46 -4.07
N LYS A 227 9.94 12.69 -3.60
CA LYS A 227 8.94 13.58 -3.00
C LYS A 227 8.15 12.99 -1.82
N PRO A 228 8.80 12.83 -0.65
CA PRO A 228 10.20 13.12 -0.34
C PRO A 228 11.15 12.07 -0.88
N ASN A 229 12.45 12.41 -0.97
CA ASN A 229 13.46 11.45 -1.35
C ASN A 229 13.69 10.46 -0.19
N GLU A 230 13.43 9.19 -0.47
CA GLU A 230 13.55 8.12 0.51
C GLU A 230 14.22 6.91 -0.13
N PHE A 231 15.20 6.35 0.57
CA PHE A 231 15.80 5.07 0.22
C PHE A 231 15.19 3.97 1.08
N CYS A 232 14.84 2.87 0.44
CA CYS A 232 14.19 1.75 1.06
C CYS A 232 15.07 0.50 0.90
N PHE A 233 15.09 -0.33 1.94
CA PHE A 233 15.84 -1.58 1.96
C PHE A 233 15.02 -2.62 2.71
N GLY A 234 15.25 -3.89 2.41
CA GLY A 234 14.60 -4.95 3.13
C GLY A 234 15.02 -6.33 2.69
N ALA A 235 14.52 -7.30 3.44
CA ALA A 235 14.74 -8.71 3.18
C ALA A 235 13.45 -9.49 3.40
N GLY A 236 13.28 -10.58 2.65
CA GLY A 236 12.17 -11.50 2.80
C GLY A 236 12.66 -12.94 2.85
N TYR A 237 12.07 -13.73 3.72
CA TYR A 237 12.38 -15.15 3.83
C TYR A 237 11.08 -15.97 3.77
N THR A 238 11.08 -16.98 2.89
CA THR A 238 9.92 -17.87 2.71
C THR A 238 10.26 -19.28 3.12
N TYR A 239 9.44 -19.88 3.98
CA TYR A 239 9.59 -21.26 4.40
C TYR A 239 8.26 -21.96 4.54
N LYS A 240 8.04 -23.05 3.80
CA LYS A 240 6.80 -23.88 3.82
C LYS A 240 5.51 -23.06 3.77
N GLY A 241 5.41 -22.09 2.84
CA GLY A 241 4.22 -21.25 2.68
C GLY A 241 4.18 -20.03 3.61
N LEU A 242 5.02 -19.97 4.65
CA LEU A 242 5.17 -18.82 5.52
C LEU A 242 6.22 -17.86 4.96
N THR A 243 5.87 -16.62 4.74
CA THR A 243 6.79 -15.56 4.30
C THR A 243 6.89 -14.49 5.38
N PHE A 244 8.10 -14.21 5.79
CA PHE A 244 8.45 -13.10 6.68
C PHE A 244 9.18 -12.05 5.87
N ASP A 245 8.72 -10.80 5.92
CA ASP A 245 9.37 -9.66 5.29
C ASP A 245 9.67 -8.58 6.32
N PHE A 246 10.84 -8.00 6.21
CA PHE A 246 11.29 -6.84 6.98
C PHE A 246 11.75 -5.75 6.02
N ALA A 247 11.33 -4.52 6.27
CA ALA A 247 11.75 -3.37 5.49
C ALA A 247 11.98 -2.15 6.38
N PHE A 248 12.84 -1.27 5.91
CA PHE A 248 13.04 0.05 6.48
C PHE A 248 13.22 1.08 5.37
N SER A 249 12.78 2.30 5.63
CA SER A 249 12.96 3.43 4.73
C SER A 249 13.57 4.61 5.48
N THR A 250 14.49 5.31 4.81
CA THR A 250 15.11 6.52 5.33
C THR A 250 14.29 7.71 4.85
N HIS A 251 14.22 8.75 5.68
CA HIS A 251 13.62 10.02 5.30
C HIS A 251 14.66 11.14 5.42
N GLN A 252 14.54 12.19 4.61
CA GLN A 252 15.53 13.26 4.55
C GLN A 252 15.68 14.03 5.87
N TYR A 253 14.59 14.18 6.64
CA TYR A 253 14.54 15.01 7.86
C TYR A 253 13.98 14.27 9.07
N LEU A 254 13.31 13.15 8.90
CA LEU A 254 12.63 12.41 9.96
C LEU A 254 13.35 11.10 10.26
N PRO A 255 13.13 10.52 11.44
CA PRO A 255 13.66 9.20 11.77
C PRO A 255 13.24 8.13 10.75
N MET A 256 13.96 7.04 10.74
CA MET A 256 13.72 5.89 9.89
C MET A 256 12.35 5.26 10.17
N SER A 257 11.66 4.83 9.11
CA SER A 257 10.44 4.04 9.23
C SER A 257 10.76 2.56 9.09
N THR A 258 10.03 1.71 9.82
CA THR A 258 10.21 0.25 9.81
C THR A 258 8.90 -0.44 9.49
N GLN A 259 8.99 -1.58 8.81
CA GLN A 259 7.85 -2.42 8.49
C GLN A 259 8.20 -3.90 8.65
N VAL A 260 7.27 -4.65 9.20
CA VAL A 260 7.35 -6.11 9.35
C VAL A 260 6.06 -6.72 8.83
N SER A 261 6.16 -7.75 8.03
CA SER A 261 4.98 -8.52 7.62
C SER A 261 5.20 -10.01 7.73
N LEU A 262 4.10 -10.71 7.99
CA LEU A 262 4.02 -12.15 8.00
C LEU A 262 2.86 -12.57 7.13
N LYS A 263 3.10 -13.45 6.17
CA LYS A 263 2.10 -14.01 5.25
C LYS A 263 2.19 -15.52 5.25
N TYR A 264 1.05 -16.17 5.28
CA TYR A 264 0.93 -17.61 5.08
C TYR A 264 0.08 -17.89 3.85
N SER A 265 0.55 -18.77 2.97
CA SER A 265 -0.17 -19.25 1.79
C SER A 265 -0.13 -20.77 1.78
N LEU A 266 -1.33 -21.41 1.69
CA LEU A 266 -1.49 -22.86 1.63
C LEU A 266 -1.01 -23.42 0.28
#